data_761876bc01f012609f9af09d65d1c34c
#
_entry.id   761876bc01f012609f9af09d65d1c34c
#
_cell.length_a   1.000
_cell.length_b   1.000
_cell.length_c   1.000
_cell.angle_alpha   90.00
_cell.angle_beta   90.00
_cell.angle_gamma   90.00
#
_symmetry.space_group_name_H-M   'P 1'
#
loop_
_entity.id
_entity.type
_entity.pdbx_description
1 polymer ?
#
loop_
_entity_poly.entity_id
_entity_poly.type
_entity_poly.pdbx_seq_one_letter_code
_entity_poly.pdbx_strand_id
1 'polypeptide(L)'
;EVTASGEEISTLGYKPENWIVATVPGTVLSSYKNIGAIADPNYADNQLQVSESFFWSNFWYRDEFEVPEGFKQDRLFLNFDGINWKANVFLNGKKLGRIEGAFMRGKFDVTDLVVPGKNVVAVEIIRNNHIGAIKEKNKQSTDFNGGILGADNPTFHATIGWDWIPTVRGRNIGIWNDVFLTSTGKVTVADPLVTSVLPLPDTTSATLTAEVIVKNHDANTVNGTLEGKVGDITFQQPVSLAAGEEKTVVFDVKDFPQLKMENPRLWWPKGYGAPNLYDANFTFKVDDKVSDAKDFKVGIRQMTFNEDNHILSLFI
;
A
#
# COMPACT_ATOMS: atom_id res chain seq x y z
N GLU A 1 -4.75 21.01 21.44
CA GLU A 1 -5.09 20.92 20.01
C GLU A 1 -4.05 21.67 19.19
N VAL A 2 -3.68 21.14 18.02
CA VAL A 2 -2.80 21.81 17.07
C VAL A 2 -3.65 22.84 16.31
N THR A 3 -3.27 24.10 16.38
CA THR A 3 -3.99 25.22 15.72
C THR A 3 -3.32 25.67 14.43
N ALA A 4 -2.04 25.27 14.22
CA ALA A 4 -1.30 25.59 13.01
C ALA A 4 -1.89 24.84 11.79
N SER A 5 -1.81 25.48 10.62
CA SER A 5 -2.23 24.87 9.36
C SER A 5 -1.24 23.77 8.91
N GLY A 6 -1.67 22.89 8.03
CA GLY A 6 -0.79 21.87 7.47
C GLY A 6 0.37 22.45 6.66
N GLU A 7 0.13 23.59 6.03
CA GLU A 7 1.15 24.37 5.33
C GLU A 7 2.22 24.87 6.28
N GLU A 8 1.85 25.36 7.47
CA GLU A 8 2.81 25.78 8.49
C GLU A 8 3.57 24.60 9.10
N ILE A 9 2.84 23.51 9.47
CA ILE A 9 3.40 22.31 10.09
C ILE A 9 4.44 21.65 9.18
N SER A 10 4.23 21.69 7.86
CA SER A 10 5.13 21.09 6.87
C SER A 10 6.30 21.98 6.47
N THR A 11 6.71 22.94 7.29
CA THR A 11 7.89 23.78 7.07
C THR A 11 9.02 23.48 8.05
N LEU A 12 10.27 23.75 7.66
CA LEU A 12 11.45 23.61 8.53
C LEU A 12 11.42 24.57 9.74
N GLY A 13 10.69 25.69 9.62
CA GLY A 13 10.57 26.69 10.67
C GLY A 13 9.61 26.30 11.81
N TYR A 14 8.70 25.37 11.55
CA TYR A 14 7.74 24.93 12.55
C TYR A 14 8.41 24.15 13.68
N LYS A 15 8.05 24.48 14.92
CA LYS A 15 8.56 23.80 16.12
C LYS A 15 7.42 23.04 16.80
N PRO A 16 7.38 21.71 16.69
CA PRO A 16 6.37 20.93 17.38
C PRO A 16 6.62 20.96 18.90
N GLU A 17 5.63 21.42 19.65
CA GLU A 17 5.68 21.43 21.11
C GLU A 17 4.77 20.35 21.68
N ASN A 18 5.27 19.58 22.65
CA ASN A 18 4.54 18.48 23.29
C ASN A 18 4.08 17.35 22.34
N TRP A 19 4.77 17.19 21.22
CA TRP A 19 4.53 16.08 20.32
C TRP A 19 5.20 14.80 20.85
N ILE A 20 4.59 13.67 20.55
CA ILE A 20 5.12 12.35 20.91
C ILE A 20 5.84 11.74 19.70
N VAL A 21 6.73 10.78 19.97
CA VAL A 21 7.34 9.97 18.92
C VAL A 21 6.29 9.01 18.36
N ALA A 22 6.02 9.11 17.06
CA ALA A 22 5.11 8.21 16.39
C ALA A 22 5.82 6.92 15.93
N THR A 23 5.06 5.84 15.86
CA THR A 23 5.49 4.59 15.23
C THR A 23 4.91 4.53 13.82
N VAL A 24 5.77 4.51 12.80
CA VAL A 24 5.40 4.36 11.39
C VAL A 24 6.33 3.30 10.77
N PRO A 25 5.80 2.26 10.15
CA PRO A 25 4.38 1.87 10.05
C PRO A 25 3.74 1.57 11.41
N GLY A 26 2.50 2.02 11.60
CA GLY A 26 1.75 1.77 12.82
C GLY A 26 0.47 2.58 12.93
N THR A 27 -0.25 2.34 14.04
CA THR A 27 -1.47 3.08 14.36
C THR A 27 -1.21 4.11 15.45
N VAL A 28 -2.14 5.04 15.66
CA VAL A 28 -2.10 5.95 16.80
C VAL A 28 -2.10 5.17 18.12
N LEU A 29 -2.87 4.08 18.20
CA LEU A 29 -2.89 3.20 19.37
C LEU A 29 -1.50 2.60 19.65
N SER A 30 -0.81 2.11 18.62
CA SER A 30 0.53 1.56 18.76
C SER A 30 1.55 2.62 19.20
N SER A 31 1.41 3.85 18.73
CA SER A 31 2.26 4.97 19.15
C SER A 31 2.07 5.27 20.66
N TYR A 32 0.82 5.33 21.15
CA TYR A 32 0.56 5.50 22.58
C TYR A 32 1.10 4.35 23.44
N LYS A 33 0.96 3.11 22.96
CA LYS A 33 1.54 1.95 23.65
C LYS A 33 3.06 2.04 23.73
N ASN A 34 3.71 2.40 22.64
CA ASN A 34 5.17 2.42 22.56
C ASN A 34 5.82 3.51 23.40
N ILE A 35 5.15 4.63 23.65
CA ILE A 35 5.60 5.66 24.61
C ILE A 35 5.17 5.38 26.05
N GLY A 36 4.47 4.28 26.30
CA GLY A 36 4.01 3.90 27.65
C GLY A 36 2.79 4.68 28.15
N ALA A 37 2.07 5.42 27.30
CA ALA A 37 0.87 6.15 27.69
C ALA A 37 -0.33 5.24 27.98
N ILE A 38 -0.33 4.05 27.43
CA ILE A 38 -1.31 2.98 27.68
C ILE A 38 -0.59 1.65 27.90
N ALA A 39 -1.24 0.74 28.64
CA ALA A 39 -0.78 -0.64 28.77
C ALA A 39 -0.87 -1.38 27.43
N ASP A 40 -0.13 -2.50 27.30
CA ASP A 40 -0.18 -3.30 26.06
C ASP A 40 -1.60 -3.79 25.79
N PRO A 41 -2.25 -3.32 24.72
CA PRO A 41 -3.63 -3.69 24.42
C PRO A 41 -3.82 -5.17 24.04
N ASN A 42 -2.72 -5.87 23.73
CA ASN A 42 -2.75 -7.30 23.39
C ASN A 42 -2.62 -8.21 24.63
N TYR A 43 -2.44 -7.64 25.82
CA TYR A 43 -2.33 -8.41 27.05
C TYR A 43 -3.63 -8.38 27.85
N ALA A 44 -4.16 -9.56 28.17
CA ALA A 44 -5.39 -9.76 28.93
C ALA A 44 -6.56 -8.91 28.37
N ASP A 45 -7.19 -8.10 29.23
CA ASP A 45 -8.30 -7.23 28.90
C ASP A 45 -7.93 -5.73 28.78
N ASN A 46 -6.66 -5.42 28.65
CA ASN A 46 -6.17 -4.05 28.56
C ASN A 46 -6.83 -3.26 27.42
N GLN A 47 -7.14 -3.93 26.30
CA GLN A 47 -7.88 -3.31 25.19
C GLN A 47 -9.20 -2.66 25.64
N LEU A 48 -9.90 -3.25 26.59
CA LEU A 48 -11.17 -2.75 27.13
C LEU A 48 -11.01 -1.58 28.10
N GLN A 49 -9.77 -1.35 28.57
CA GLN A 49 -9.43 -0.28 29.51
C GLN A 49 -8.94 0.99 28.82
N VAL A 50 -8.64 0.93 27.51
CA VAL A 50 -8.21 2.10 26.75
C VAL A 50 -9.42 3.01 26.48
N SER A 51 -9.35 4.26 26.93
CA SER A 51 -10.43 5.22 26.72
C SER A 51 -10.48 5.69 25.26
N GLU A 52 -11.67 5.79 24.70
CA GLU A 52 -11.90 6.39 23.39
C GLU A 52 -11.55 7.89 23.34
N SER A 53 -11.51 8.56 24.48
CA SER A 53 -11.15 9.98 24.56
C SER A 53 -9.77 10.28 23.97
N PHE A 54 -8.86 9.29 23.97
CA PHE A 54 -7.56 9.41 23.30
C PHE A 54 -7.69 9.66 21.78
N PHE A 55 -8.82 9.34 21.16
CA PHE A 55 -9.01 9.35 19.71
C PHE A 55 -10.07 10.37 19.23
N TRP A 56 -10.47 11.31 20.08
CA TRP A 56 -11.50 12.30 19.73
C TRP A 56 -10.99 13.54 19.00
N SER A 57 -9.76 13.49 18.49
CA SER A 57 -9.15 14.58 17.71
C SER A 57 -8.54 14.06 16.40
N ASN A 58 -8.23 14.97 15.50
CA ASN A 58 -7.33 14.65 14.38
C ASN A 58 -5.91 14.47 14.91
N PHE A 59 -5.10 13.70 14.20
CA PHE A 59 -3.72 13.43 14.55
C PHE A 59 -2.79 13.94 13.47
N TRP A 60 -1.74 14.65 13.88
CA TRP A 60 -0.70 15.12 13.01
C TRP A 60 0.54 14.24 13.12
N TYR A 61 1.05 13.81 11.97
CA TYR A 61 2.37 13.24 11.82
C TYR A 61 3.24 14.26 11.10
N ARG A 62 4.49 14.37 11.51
CA ARG A 62 5.48 15.25 10.87
C ARG A 62 6.84 14.57 10.91
N ASP A 63 7.54 14.63 9.77
CA ASP A 63 8.90 14.13 9.66
C ASP A 63 9.75 15.09 8.84
N GLU A 64 11.02 15.24 9.24
CA GLU A 64 12.05 15.94 8.48
C GLU A 64 12.99 14.91 7.88
N PHE A 65 13.12 14.91 6.57
CA PHE A 65 13.96 13.96 5.86
C PHE A 65 14.92 14.66 4.90
N GLU A 66 16.02 14.00 4.56
CA GLU A 66 17.03 14.51 3.65
C GLU A 66 16.98 13.78 2.31
N VAL A 67 17.07 14.55 1.22
CA VAL A 67 17.15 14.03 -0.13
C VAL A 67 18.56 14.31 -0.68
N PRO A 68 19.33 13.27 -1.03
CA PRO A 68 20.67 13.45 -1.56
C PRO A 68 20.67 14.20 -2.91
N GLU A 69 21.74 14.93 -3.18
CA GLU A 69 21.98 15.45 -4.54
C GLU A 69 22.03 14.28 -5.53
N GLY A 70 21.44 14.47 -6.70
CA GLY A 70 21.38 13.45 -7.75
C GLY A 70 20.37 12.33 -7.52
N PHE A 71 19.60 12.34 -6.43
CA PHE A 71 18.53 11.35 -6.23
C PHE A 71 17.40 11.49 -7.27
N LYS A 72 17.09 12.74 -7.67
CA LYS A 72 16.04 13.03 -8.65
C LYS A 72 16.52 12.69 -10.07
N GLN A 73 15.75 11.86 -10.77
CA GLN A 73 15.79 11.73 -12.22
C GLN A 73 14.85 12.79 -12.85
N ASP A 74 13.86 12.35 -13.66
CA ASP A 74 12.88 13.27 -14.26
C ASP A 74 11.70 13.55 -13.33
N ARG A 75 11.29 12.55 -12.53
CA ARG A 75 10.13 12.61 -11.65
C ARG A 75 10.41 12.12 -10.25
N LEU A 76 9.74 12.73 -9.28
CA LEU A 76 9.73 12.30 -7.88
C LEU A 76 8.30 12.09 -7.40
N PHE A 77 8.06 10.97 -6.74
CA PHE A 77 6.77 10.67 -6.13
C PHE A 77 6.91 10.39 -4.64
N LEU A 78 6.05 11.01 -3.84
CA LEU A 78 5.85 10.66 -2.44
C LEU A 78 4.74 9.61 -2.38
N ASN A 79 5.06 8.45 -1.83
CA ASN A 79 4.18 7.30 -1.80
C ASN A 79 3.77 6.98 -0.37
N PHE A 80 2.51 6.58 -0.20
CA PHE A 80 1.93 6.05 1.02
C PHE A 80 1.25 4.73 0.68
N ASP A 81 1.78 3.62 1.16
CA ASP A 81 1.22 2.30 0.87
C ASP A 81 0.01 1.95 1.74
N GLY A 82 -0.23 2.70 2.81
CA GLY A 82 -1.42 2.54 3.62
C GLY A 82 -1.60 3.60 4.70
N ILE A 83 -2.69 4.32 4.62
CA ILE A 83 -3.19 5.22 5.67
C ILE A 83 -4.61 4.78 6.03
N ASN A 84 -4.89 4.60 7.29
CA ASN A 84 -6.25 4.35 7.73
C ASN A 84 -6.78 5.61 8.44
N TRP A 85 -7.83 6.24 7.90
CA TRP A 85 -8.33 5.97 6.54
C TRP A 85 -8.56 7.26 5.76
N LYS A 86 -8.63 8.43 6.43
CA LYS A 86 -8.71 9.76 5.83
C LYS A 86 -7.52 10.60 6.24
N ALA A 87 -6.82 11.16 5.27
CA ALA A 87 -5.70 12.04 5.55
C ALA A 87 -5.59 13.19 4.57
N ASN A 88 -5.15 14.35 5.05
CA ASN A 88 -4.60 15.42 4.25
C ASN A 88 -3.07 15.31 4.29
N VAL A 89 -2.42 15.46 3.14
CA VAL A 89 -0.97 15.35 3.00
C VAL A 89 -0.38 16.68 2.57
N PHE A 90 0.71 17.08 3.22
CA PHE A 90 1.43 18.32 2.97
C PHE A 90 2.93 18.07 2.84
N LEU A 91 3.60 18.85 2.00
CA LEU A 91 5.05 18.78 1.82
C LEU A 91 5.60 20.19 1.59
N ASN A 92 6.64 20.57 2.35
CA ASN A 92 7.36 21.83 2.20
C ASN A 92 6.43 23.06 2.11
N GLY A 93 5.42 23.14 2.98
CA GLY A 93 4.48 24.25 3.03
C GLY A 93 3.35 24.20 2.02
N LYS A 94 3.17 23.10 1.29
CA LYS A 94 2.10 22.95 0.30
C LYS A 94 1.24 21.72 0.56
N LYS A 95 -0.08 21.86 0.40
CA LYS A 95 -1.00 20.74 0.40
C LYS A 95 -0.87 19.94 -0.91
N LEU A 96 -0.57 18.65 -0.79
CA LEU A 96 -0.49 17.75 -1.94
C LEU A 96 -1.86 17.21 -2.34
N GLY A 97 -2.68 16.86 -1.36
CA GLY A 97 -3.98 16.26 -1.61
C GLY A 97 -4.54 15.52 -0.41
N ARG A 98 -5.44 14.58 -0.69
CA ARG A 98 -6.15 13.76 0.29
C ARG A 98 -6.08 12.29 -0.08
N ILE A 99 -5.99 11.44 0.94
CA ILE A 99 -6.19 9.99 0.83
C ILE A 99 -7.47 9.67 1.59
N GLU A 100 -8.32 8.83 1.01
CA GLU A 100 -9.55 8.36 1.64
C GLU A 100 -9.82 6.91 1.28
N GLY A 101 -9.53 6.01 2.22
CA GLY A 101 -9.68 4.57 2.06
C GLY A 101 -8.54 3.81 2.70
N ALA A 102 -8.85 2.82 3.54
CA ALA A 102 -7.86 2.09 4.33
C ALA A 102 -6.83 1.32 3.49
N PHE A 103 -7.19 0.89 2.29
CA PHE A 103 -6.36 0.16 1.34
C PHE A 103 -6.07 0.95 0.05
N MET A 104 -6.34 2.26 0.08
CA MET A 104 -5.94 3.15 -1.01
C MET A 104 -4.49 3.59 -0.83
N ARG A 105 -3.68 3.38 -1.86
CA ARG A 105 -2.33 3.97 -1.92
C ARG A 105 -2.43 5.44 -2.26
N GLY A 106 -1.63 6.27 -1.57
CA GLY A 106 -1.39 7.66 -1.95
C GLY A 106 -0.13 7.76 -2.78
N LYS A 107 -0.21 8.37 -3.97
CA LYS A 107 0.96 8.66 -4.80
C LYS A 107 0.85 10.10 -5.30
N PHE A 108 1.76 10.95 -4.85
CA PHE A 108 1.77 12.37 -5.18
C PHE A 108 3.01 12.72 -5.99
N ASP A 109 2.83 13.35 -7.14
CA ASP A 109 3.95 13.94 -7.88
C ASP A 109 4.48 15.15 -7.11
N VAL A 110 5.71 15.05 -6.65
CA VAL A 110 6.39 16.06 -5.84
C VAL A 110 7.66 16.58 -6.53
N THR A 111 7.75 16.37 -7.84
CA THR A 111 8.91 16.69 -8.67
C THR A 111 9.41 18.13 -8.49
N ASP A 112 8.49 19.09 -8.36
CA ASP A 112 8.81 20.51 -8.24
C ASP A 112 8.77 21.03 -6.79
N LEU A 113 8.54 20.15 -5.82
CA LEU A 113 8.40 20.52 -4.40
C LEU A 113 9.55 20.03 -3.54
N VAL A 114 10.10 18.86 -3.87
CA VAL A 114 11.24 18.29 -3.16
C VAL A 114 12.51 18.99 -3.61
N VAL A 115 13.34 19.34 -2.65
CA VAL A 115 14.65 19.94 -2.89
C VAL A 115 15.76 19.04 -2.38
N PRO A 116 16.98 19.10 -2.94
CA PRO A 116 18.15 18.47 -2.32
C PRO A 116 18.35 18.99 -0.88
N GLY A 117 18.72 18.11 0.03
CA GLY A 117 18.81 18.42 1.46
C GLY A 117 17.50 18.23 2.20
N LYS A 118 17.20 19.12 3.14
CA LYS A 118 16.08 18.96 4.08
C LYS A 118 14.72 19.26 3.47
N ASN A 119 13.79 18.37 3.70
CA ASN A 119 12.38 18.49 3.34
C ASN A 119 11.51 18.12 4.55
N VAL A 120 10.25 18.54 4.55
CA VAL A 120 9.30 18.28 5.64
C VAL A 120 8.00 17.77 5.07
N VAL A 121 7.61 16.58 5.50
CA VAL A 121 6.27 16.02 5.26
C VAL A 121 5.41 16.21 6.51
N ALA A 122 4.14 16.56 6.32
CA ALA A 122 3.13 16.54 7.36
C ALA A 122 1.87 15.86 6.87
N VAL A 123 1.27 15.06 7.75
CA VAL A 123 0.06 14.28 7.45
C VAL A 123 -0.95 14.49 8.57
N GLU A 124 -2.11 15.01 8.23
CA GLU A 124 -3.25 15.08 9.13
C GLU A 124 -4.12 13.84 8.97
N ILE A 125 -4.12 12.96 9.96
CA ILE A 125 -5.09 11.86 10.03
C ILE A 125 -6.39 12.40 10.59
N ILE A 126 -7.45 12.33 9.81
CA ILE A 126 -8.77 12.82 10.18
C ILE A 126 -9.47 11.74 11.01
N ARG A 127 -9.98 12.11 12.16
CA ARG A 127 -10.75 11.21 13.02
C ARG A 127 -12.01 10.69 12.33
N ASN A 128 -12.49 9.55 12.77
CA ASN A 128 -13.79 9.06 12.36
C ASN A 128 -14.92 9.95 12.89
N ASN A 129 -15.89 10.29 12.06
CA ASN A 129 -17.08 11.04 12.48
C ASN A 129 -18.03 10.15 13.31
N HIS A 130 -18.13 8.87 12.93
CA HIS A 130 -18.94 7.87 13.62
C HIS A 130 -17.99 6.76 14.09
N ILE A 131 -17.71 6.74 15.36
CA ILE A 131 -16.80 5.78 15.97
C ILE A 131 -17.47 4.43 16.31
N GLY A 132 -18.77 4.33 16.10
CA GLY A 132 -19.57 3.20 16.55
C GLY A 132 -19.86 3.24 18.05
N ALA A 133 -20.63 2.28 18.52
CA ALA A 133 -20.91 2.15 19.94
C ALA A 133 -19.78 1.36 20.62
N ILE A 134 -19.07 2.00 21.53
CA ILE A 134 -17.99 1.38 22.32
C ILE A 134 -18.38 1.36 23.79
N LYS A 135 -18.09 0.24 24.43
CA LYS A 135 -18.21 0.08 25.86
C LYS A 135 -16.81 -0.14 26.44
N GLU A 136 -16.41 0.78 27.30
CA GLU A 136 -15.21 0.64 28.09
C GLU A 136 -15.51 -0.24 29.32
N LYS A 137 -14.52 -1.07 29.71
CA LYS A 137 -14.66 -1.86 30.94
C LYS A 137 -14.60 -0.95 32.14
N ASN A 138 -15.63 -1.01 32.97
CA ASN A 138 -15.68 -0.33 34.24
C ASN A 138 -16.51 -1.16 35.24
N LYS A 139 -16.77 -0.62 36.46
CA LYS A 139 -17.54 -1.33 37.51
C LYS A 139 -18.98 -1.66 37.08
N GLN A 140 -19.54 -0.95 36.11
CA GLN A 140 -20.92 -1.09 35.65
C GLN A 140 -21.02 -1.84 34.32
N SER A 141 -19.92 -1.99 33.59
CA SER A 141 -19.92 -2.62 32.27
C SER A 141 -18.87 -3.72 32.19
N THR A 142 -19.30 -4.91 31.87
CA THR A 142 -18.48 -6.11 31.70
C THR A 142 -18.56 -6.65 30.25
N ASP A 143 -18.84 -5.78 29.27
CA ASP A 143 -18.97 -6.20 27.88
C ASP A 143 -17.65 -6.75 27.35
N PHE A 144 -17.65 -8.00 26.94
CA PHE A 144 -16.46 -8.72 26.48
C PHE A 144 -15.95 -8.21 25.13
N ASN A 145 -16.83 -7.75 24.24
CA ASN A 145 -16.47 -7.33 22.89
C ASN A 145 -16.12 -5.84 22.79
N GLY A 146 -16.36 -5.08 23.85
CA GLY A 146 -15.96 -3.67 23.92
C GLY A 146 -16.69 -2.73 22.98
N GLY A 147 -17.78 -3.17 22.32
CA GLY A 147 -18.57 -2.28 21.47
C GLY A 147 -19.35 -2.98 20.36
N ILE A 148 -20.04 -2.19 19.57
CA ILE A 148 -20.86 -2.62 18.45
C ILE A 148 -20.33 -1.99 17.17
N LEU A 149 -20.31 -2.77 16.08
CA LEU A 149 -20.00 -2.27 14.75
C LEU A 149 -21.00 -1.20 14.33
N GLY A 150 -20.56 -0.20 13.63
CA GLY A 150 -21.39 0.93 13.19
C GLY A 150 -20.58 2.20 12.95
N ALA A 151 -19.26 2.02 12.93
CA ALA A 151 -18.31 3.09 12.62
C ALA A 151 -18.23 3.35 11.11
N ASP A 152 -17.68 4.51 10.79
CA ASP A 152 -17.35 4.85 9.42
C ASP A 152 -16.15 4.12 8.88
N ASN A 153 -15.58 3.61 8.30
CA ASN A 153 -14.46 2.76 7.87
C ASN A 153 -14.63 1.28 8.24
N PRO A 154 -15.57 0.59 7.62
CA PRO A 154 -15.88 -0.80 7.92
C PRO A 154 -14.72 -1.77 7.63
N THR A 155 -13.76 -1.39 6.80
CA THR A 155 -12.68 -2.27 6.35
C THR A 155 -11.83 -2.80 7.50
N PHE A 156 -11.47 -1.93 8.47
CA PHE A 156 -10.75 -2.33 9.69
C PHE A 156 -11.65 -2.54 10.89
N HIS A 157 -12.94 -2.30 10.73
CA HIS A 157 -13.92 -2.44 11.81
C HIS A 157 -14.70 -3.74 11.77
N ALA A 158 -14.56 -4.51 10.72
CA ALA A 158 -15.12 -5.86 10.63
C ALA A 158 -14.50 -6.85 11.64
N THR A 159 -13.91 -6.33 12.73
CA THR A 159 -13.35 -7.12 13.82
C THR A 159 -14.35 -7.44 14.90
N ILE A 160 -15.45 -6.71 15.00
CA ILE A 160 -16.50 -7.02 15.96
C ILE A 160 -17.33 -8.18 15.43
N GLY A 161 -17.46 -9.23 16.24
CA GLY A 161 -18.14 -10.45 15.83
C GLY A 161 -17.36 -11.32 14.86
N TRP A 162 -16.15 -10.90 14.47
CA TRP A 162 -15.21 -11.69 13.71
C TRP A 162 -14.15 -12.24 14.64
N ASP A 163 -13.98 -13.54 14.70
CA ASP A 163 -13.07 -14.23 15.61
C ASP A 163 -13.16 -13.75 17.08
N TRP A 164 -14.28 -13.17 17.46
CA TRP A 164 -14.55 -12.68 18.82
C TRP A 164 -13.55 -11.64 19.34
N ILE A 165 -12.93 -10.90 18.43
CA ILE A 165 -11.96 -9.86 18.76
C ILE A 165 -12.68 -8.62 19.33
N PRO A 166 -12.23 -8.05 20.45
CA PRO A 166 -12.75 -6.78 20.94
C PRO A 166 -12.54 -5.66 19.93
N THR A 167 -13.44 -4.69 19.92
CA THR A 167 -13.27 -3.49 19.08
C THR A 167 -11.98 -2.77 19.42
N VAL A 168 -11.09 -2.64 18.43
CA VAL A 168 -9.82 -1.92 18.59
C VAL A 168 -10.09 -0.44 18.79
N ARG A 169 -9.58 0.14 19.87
CA ARG A 169 -9.72 1.56 20.20
C ARG A 169 -9.03 2.42 19.14
N GLY A 170 -9.64 3.55 18.79
CA GLY A 170 -9.14 4.40 17.71
C GLY A 170 -9.32 3.82 16.31
N ARG A 171 -9.94 2.65 16.14
CA ARG A 171 -10.26 2.06 14.83
C ARG A 171 -9.07 1.93 13.90
N ASN A 172 -7.89 1.61 14.45
CA ASN A 172 -6.65 1.45 13.69
C ASN A 172 -6.27 2.68 12.84
N ILE A 173 -6.70 3.90 13.21
CA ILE A 173 -6.29 5.11 12.49
C ILE A 173 -4.78 5.30 12.58
N GLY A 174 -4.17 5.77 11.51
CA GLY A 174 -2.73 6.03 11.43
C GLY A 174 -2.12 5.71 10.09
N ILE A 175 -0.81 5.81 10.02
CA ILE A 175 0.00 5.44 8.85
C ILE A 175 0.49 4.02 9.08
N TRP A 176 -0.28 3.03 8.62
CA TRP A 176 -0.08 1.63 8.98
C TRP A 176 0.86 0.87 8.05
N ASN A 177 1.25 1.49 6.93
CA ASN A 177 2.21 0.91 5.99
C ASN A 177 3.28 1.95 5.62
N ASP A 178 4.17 1.60 4.69
CA ASP A 178 5.35 2.37 4.38
C ASP A 178 5.05 3.74 3.74
N VAL A 179 5.95 4.70 4.04
CA VAL A 179 6.02 6.01 3.39
C VAL A 179 7.40 6.18 2.80
N PHE A 180 7.49 6.47 1.50
CA PHE A 180 8.77 6.55 0.81
C PHE A 180 8.74 7.45 -0.43
N LEU A 181 9.91 7.90 -0.85
CA LEU A 181 10.11 8.60 -2.12
C LEU A 181 10.57 7.61 -3.20
N THR A 182 10.04 7.78 -4.40
CA THR A 182 10.56 7.13 -5.60
C THR A 182 11.00 8.16 -6.62
N SER A 183 12.15 7.89 -7.26
CA SER A 183 12.65 8.68 -8.38
C SER A 183 12.56 7.82 -9.64
N THR A 184 11.99 8.38 -10.69
CA THR A 184 11.80 7.70 -11.98
C THR A 184 12.16 8.61 -13.13
N GLY A 185 12.35 8.04 -14.32
CA GLY A 185 12.32 8.80 -15.57
C GLY A 185 10.90 9.27 -15.90
N LYS A 186 10.66 9.57 -17.17
CA LYS A 186 9.39 10.13 -17.67
C LYS A 186 8.21 9.17 -17.64
N VAL A 187 8.48 7.87 -17.67
CA VAL A 187 7.46 6.81 -17.68
C VAL A 187 7.56 5.97 -16.43
N THR A 188 6.43 5.76 -15.75
CA THR A 188 6.33 4.86 -14.60
C THR A 188 5.74 3.51 -14.99
N VAL A 189 6.14 2.48 -14.24
CA VAL A 189 5.62 1.10 -14.29
C VAL A 189 4.82 0.83 -13.00
N ALA A 190 3.60 0.33 -13.13
CA ALA A 190 2.72 0.09 -11.99
C ALA A 190 1.94 -1.23 -12.14
N ASP A 191 1.56 -1.78 -10.99
CA ASP A 191 0.65 -2.91 -10.84
C ASP A 191 0.92 -4.10 -11.78
N PRO A 192 2.17 -4.64 -11.79
CA PRO A 192 2.50 -5.80 -12.59
C PRO A 192 1.72 -7.02 -12.12
N LEU A 193 1.13 -7.76 -13.06
CA LEU A 193 0.41 -8.99 -12.82
C LEU A 193 0.90 -10.08 -13.75
N VAL A 194 1.16 -11.27 -13.23
CA VAL A 194 1.41 -12.47 -14.02
C VAL A 194 0.42 -13.54 -13.59
N THR A 195 -0.35 -14.03 -14.55
CA THR A 195 -1.28 -15.14 -14.35
C THR A 195 -0.77 -16.39 -15.05
N SER A 196 -1.20 -17.56 -14.59
CA SER A 196 -0.83 -18.84 -15.16
C SER A 196 -2.06 -19.73 -15.37
N VAL A 197 -2.07 -20.44 -16.49
CA VAL A 197 -3.05 -21.49 -16.81
C VAL A 197 -2.31 -22.79 -17.02
N LEU A 198 -2.74 -23.84 -16.32
CA LEU A 198 -2.22 -25.21 -16.46
C LEU A 198 -3.24 -26.08 -17.21
N PRO A 199 -2.80 -26.97 -18.11
CA PRO A 199 -3.68 -27.91 -18.83
C PRO A 199 -4.11 -29.10 -17.96
N LEU A 200 -4.69 -28.81 -16.80
CA LEU A 200 -5.06 -29.82 -15.79
C LEU A 200 -5.78 -31.03 -16.39
N PRO A 201 -5.50 -32.26 -15.92
CA PRO A 201 -4.65 -32.63 -14.77
C PRO A 201 -3.14 -32.63 -15.06
N ASP A 202 -2.70 -32.36 -16.28
CA ASP A 202 -1.29 -32.27 -16.63
C ASP A 202 -0.70 -30.95 -16.06
N THR A 203 0.38 -31.08 -15.30
CA THR A 203 1.10 -29.97 -14.68
C THR A 203 2.52 -29.77 -15.25
N THR A 204 2.83 -30.44 -16.35
CA THR A 204 4.16 -30.37 -16.99
C THR A 204 4.39 -29.09 -17.77
N SER A 205 3.35 -28.30 -18.00
CA SER A 205 3.47 -26.96 -18.60
C SER A 205 2.51 -25.97 -17.98
N ALA A 206 2.84 -24.67 -18.13
CA ALA A 206 1.97 -23.55 -17.78
C ALA A 206 2.04 -22.48 -18.86
N THR A 207 0.91 -21.93 -19.23
CA THR A 207 0.82 -20.76 -20.10
C THR A 207 0.71 -19.52 -19.25
N LEU A 208 1.64 -18.56 -19.44
CA LEU A 208 1.68 -17.31 -18.71
C LEU A 208 1.06 -16.18 -19.53
N THR A 209 0.36 -15.30 -18.83
CA THR A 209 0.00 -13.98 -19.33
C THR A 209 0.57 -12.96 -18.35
N ALA A 210 1.29 -11.97 -18.88
CA ALA A 210 1.90 -10.93 -18.08
C ALA A 210 1.35 -9.56 -18.53
N GLU A 211 0.93 -8.74 -17.57
CA GLU A 211 0.39 -7.41 -17.83
C GLU A 211 0.94 -6.39 -16.84
N VAL A 212 1.04 -5.15 -17.28
CA VAL A 212 1.55 -4.05 -16.47
C VAL A 212 1.00 -2.72 -16.97
N ILE A 213 0.77 -1.80 -16.06
CA ILE A 213 0.37 -0.43 -16.38
C ILE A 213 1.63 0.42 -16.57
N VAL A 214 1.70 1.15 -17.67
CA VAL A 214 2.73 2.16 -17.94
C VAL A 214 2.09 3.53 -18.11
N LYS A 215 2.71 4.58 -17.56
CA LYS A 215 2.18 5.94 -17.62
C LYS A 215 3.26 6.94 -17.99
N ASN A 216 2.99 7.73 -19.02
CA ASN A 216 3.81 8.87 -19.39
C ASN A 216 3.46 10.09 -18.53
N HIS A 217 4.43 10.66 -17.84
CA HIS A 217 4.30 11.88 -17.05
C HIS A 217 4.87 13.12 -17.75
N ASP A 218 5.35 12.98 -18.98
CA ASP A 218 5.85 14.10 -19.78
C ASP A 218 4.71 14.80 -20.55
N ALA A 219 4.93 16.04 -20.92
CA ALA A 219 4.02 16.82 -21.76
C ALA A 219 4.09 16.43 -23.25
N ASN A 220 5.04 15.61 -23.63
CA ASN A 220 5.26 15.14 -25.00
C ASN A 220 5.10 13.62 -25.09
N THR A 221 4.92 13.12 -26.32
CA THR A 221 4.96 11.68 -26.58
C THR A 221 6.32 11.09 -26.21
N VAL A 222 6.30 9.97 -25.49
CA VAL A 222 7.50 9.19 -25.15
C VAL A 222 7.45 7.84 -25.83
N ASN A 223 8.52 7.50 -26.55
CA ASN A 223 8.73 6.19 -27.11
C ASN A 223 9.77 5.43 -26.27
N GLY A 224 9.53 4.15 -26.05
CA GLY A 224 10.44 3.34 -25.27
C GLY A 224 10.22 1.86 -25.49
N THR A 225 10.91 1.04 -24.73
CA THR A 225 10.78 -0.41 -24.71
C THR A 225 10.37 -0.86 -23.34
N LEU A 226 9.31 -1.67 -23.27
CA LEU A 226 8.92 -2.39 -22.07
C LEU A 226 9.49 -3.80 -22.11
N GLU A 227 10.37 -4.10 -21.18
CA GLU A 227 10.97 -5.42 -20.99
C GLU A 227 10.29 -6.12 -19.80
N GLY A 228 10.05 -7.42 -19.92
CA GLY A 228 9.53 -8.28 -18.86
C GLY A 228 10.39 -9.51 -18.68
N LYS A 229 10.45 -10.00 -17.43
CA LYS A 229 11.14 -11.25 -17.07
C LYS A 229 10.33 -12.01 -16.03
N VAL A 230 10.21 -13.34 -16.20
CA VAL A 230 9.65 -14.26 -15.20
C VAL A 230 10.56 -15.49 -15.12
N GLY A 231 11.28 -15.65 -14.03
CA GLY A 231 12.35 -16.66 -13.94
C GLY A 231 13.39 -16.43 -15.03
N ASP A 232 13.57 -17.43 -15.90
CA ASP A 232 14.50 -17.35 -17.05
C ASP A 232 13.85 -16.86 -18.36
N ILE A 233 12.53 -16.70 -18.36
CA ILE A 233 11.76 -16.26 -19.53
C ILE A 233 11.85 -14.73 -19.64
N THR A 234 12.28 -14.23 -20.79
CA THR A 234 12.34 -12.81 -21.11
C THR A 234 11.48 -12.48 -22.33
N PHE A 235 10.88 -11.30 -22.32
CA PHE A 235 10.05 -10.78 -23.41
C PHE A 235 10.11 -9.27 -23.41
N GLN A 236 9.86 -8.65 -24.56
CA GLN A 236 9.86 -7.19 -24.69
C GLN A 236 9.05 -6.72 -25.88
N GLN A 237 8.56 -5.49 -25.82
CA GLN A 237 7.96 -4.82 -26.97
C GLN A 237 8.16 -3.30 -26.94
N PRO A 238 8.21 -2.64 -28.12
CA PRO A 238 8.20 -1.18 -28.19
C PRO A 238 6.84 -0.65 -27.75
N VAL A 239 6.85 0.47 -27.01
CA VAL A 239 5.65 1.15 -26.53
C VAL A 239 5.77 2.64 -26.80
N SER A 240 4.75 3.21 -27.44
CA SER A 240 4.58 4.66 -27.60
C SER A 240 3.46 5.14 -26.71
N LEU A 241 3.69 6.20 -25.94
CA LEU A 241 2.73 6.80 -25.02
C LEU A 241 2.59 8.30 -25.33
N ALA A 242 1.38 8.74 -25.64
CA ALA A 242 1.10 10.17 -25.78
C ALA A 242 1.32 10.91 -24.45
N ALA A 243 1.30 12.25 -24.47
CA ALA A 243 1.43 13.06 -23.27
C ALA A 243 0.37 12.67 -22.21
N GLY A 244 0.82 12.32 -21.01
CA GLY A 244 -0.05 11.93 -19.90
C GLY A 244 -0.77 10.57 -20.06
N GLU A 245 -0.53 9.84 -21.15
CA GLU A 245 -1.20 8.57 -21.42
C GLU A 245 -0.82 7.51 -20.38
N GLU A 246 -1.86 6.78 -19.95
CA GLU A 246 -1.74 5.56 -19.15
C GLU A 246 -2.27 4.39 -19.97
N LYS A 247 -1.50 3.31 -20.04
CA LYS A 247 -1.81 2.15 -20.89
C LYS A 247 -1.47 0.86 -20.19
N THR A 248 -2.39 -0.09 -20.21
CA THR A 248 -2.09 -1.49 -19.87
C THR A 248 -1.43 -2.18 -21.06
N VAL A 249 -0.25 -2.73 -20.82
CA VAL A 249 0.50 -3.51 -21.82
C VAL A 249 0.42 -4.97 -21.43
N VAL A 250 0.01 -5.81 -22.38
CA VAL A 250 -0.20 -7.25 -22.17
C VAL A 250 0.79 -8.04 -23.03
N PHE A 251 1.38 -9.06 -22.44
CA PHE A 251 2.19 -10.08 -23.09
C PHE A 251 1.50 -11.42 -22.93
N ASP A 252 1.16 -12.06 -24.01
CA ASP A 252 0.55 -13.39 -24.00
C ASP A 252 1.31 -14.39 -24.90
N VAL A 253 0.98 -15.67 -24.79
CA VAL A 253 1.67 -16.73 -25.52
C VAL A 253 1.48 -16.65 -27.03
N LYS A 254 0.45 -15.97 -27.51
CA LYS A 254 0.16 -15.83 -28.94
C LYS A 254 1.23 -14.99 -29.63
N ASP A 255 1.63 -13.90 -29.00
CA ASP A 255 2.65 -12.98 -29.54
C ASP A 255 4.04 -13.28 -28.95
N PHE A 256 4.11 -13.95 -27.78
CA PHE A 256 5.33 -14.32 -27.07
C PHE A 256 5.33 -15.81 -26.71
N PRO A 257 5.62 -16.73 -27.66
CA PRO A 257 5.54 -18.19 -27.44
C PRO A 257 6.39 -18.71 -26.26
N GLN A 258 7.47 -17.98 -25.89
CA GLN A 258 8.30 -18.31 -24.74
C GLN A 258 7.57 -18.20 -23.40
N LEU A 259 6.40 -17.57 -23.33
CA LEU A 259 5.54 -17.53 -22.15
C LEU A 259 4.84 -18.87 -21.86
N LYS A 260 5.05 -19.88 -22.71
CA LYS A 260 4.77 -21.25 -22.38
C LYS A 260 5.95 -21.82 -21.58
N MET A 261 5.74 -21.98 -20.28
CA MET A 261 6.73 -22.51 -19.35
C MET A 261 6.63 -24.03 -19.28
N GLU A 262 7.74 -24.73 -19.55
CA GLU A 262 7.81 -26.19 -19.42
C GLU A 262 8.32 -26.59 -18.02
N ASN A 263 7.74 -27.64 -17.44
CA ASN A 263 8.05 -28.17 -16.12
C ASN A 263 8.12 -27.11 -15.01
N PRO A 264 7.06 -26.29 -14.81
CA PRO A 264 7.07 -25.24 -13.82
C PRO A 264 7.20 -25.80 -12.41
N ARG A 265 7.98 -25.15 -11.55
CA ARG A 265 7.94 -25.37 -10.10
C ARG A 265 6.66 -24.74 -9.56
N LEU A 266 5.66 -25.56 -9.27
CA LEU A 266 4.36 -25.08 -8.81
C LEU A 266 4.45 -24.50 -7.40
N TRP A 267 3.65 -23.48 -7.15
CA TRP A 267 3.42 -22.96 -5.82
C TRP A 267 2.26 -23.73 -5.16
N TRP A 268 2.50 -24.20 -3.95
CA TRP A 268 1.50 -24.88 -3.16
C TRP A 268 1.28 -24.19 -1.81
N PRO A 269 0.05 -24.19 -1.28
CA PRO A 269 -0.20 -23.73 0.08
C PRO A 269 0.48 -24.67 1.09
N LYS A 270 0.66 -24.14 2.31
CA LYS A 270 1.28 -24.89 3.41
C LYS A 270 0.57 -26.25 3.62
N GLY A 271 1.34 -27.32 3.65
CA GLY A 271 0.87 -28.69 3.85
C GLY A 271 0.55 -29.46 2.56
N TYR A 272 0.52 -28.80 1.40
CA TYR A 272 0.24 -29.43 0.09
C TYR A 272 1.48 -29.52 -0.81
N GLY A 273 2.53 -28.79 -0.51
CA GLY A 273 3.78 -28.81 -1.27
C GLY A 273 4.68 -27.63 -0.96
N ALA A 274 5.67 -27.39 -1.82
CA ALA A 274 6.59 -26.29 -1.67
C ALA A 274 5.99 -24.97 -2.21
N PRO A 275 6.13 -23.84 -1.51
CA PRO A 275 5.66 -22.53 -1.98
C PRO A 275 6.67 -21.90 -2.93
N ASN A 276 6.93 -22.53 -4.08
CA ASN A 276 7.92 -22.08 -5.03
C ASN A 276 7.53 -20.73 -5.64
N LEU A 277 8.46 -19.80 -5.68
CA LEU A 277 8.31 -18.49 -6.30
C LEU A 277 9.40 -18.27 -7.35
N TYR A 278 9.05 -17.56 -8.40
CA TYR A 278 9.96 -17.04 -9.43
C TYR A 278 10.18 -15.55 -9.21
N ASP A 279 11.40 -15.10 -9.44
CA ASP A 279 11.67 -13.67 -9.56
C ASP A 279 11.08 -13.16 -10.87
N ALA A 280 10.42 -12.04 -10.81
CA ALA A 280 9.85 -11.35 -11.95
C ALA A 280 10.19 -9.86 -11.91
N ASN A 281 10.32 -9.27 -13.09
CA ASN A 281 10.64 -7.86 -13.26
C ASN A 281 9.92 -7.31 -14.48
N PHE A 282 9.47 -6.06 -14.40
CA PHE A 282 9.16 -5.22 -15.57
C PHE A 282 10.03 -3.97 -15.53
N THR A 283 10.65 -3.63 -16.67
CA THR A 283 11.49 -2.45 -16.83
C THR A 283 11.08 -1.67 -18.08
N PHE A 284 10.78 -0.39 -17.89
CA PHE A 284 10.57 0.53 -19.04
C PHE A 284 11.84 1.33 -19.30
N LYS A 285 12.30 1.31 -20.54
CA LYS A 285 13.49 2.04 -20.99
C LYS A 285 13.14 3.10 -22.03
N VAL A 286 13.77 4.25 -21.91
CA VAL A 286 13.75 5.34 -22.89
C VAL A 286 15.19 5.60 -23.30
N ASP A 287 15.51 5.54 -24.59
CA ASP A 287 16.89 5.69 -25.10
C ASP A 287 17.90 4.81 -24.33
N ASP A 288 17.56 3.54 -24.12
CA ASP A 288 18.33 2.52 -23.37
C ASP A 288 18.56 2.84 -21.88
N LYS A 289 18.01 3.94 -21.37
CA LYS A 289 18.05 4.27 -19.94
C LYS A 289 16.79 3.79 -19.23
N VAL A 290 16.97 3.19 -18.08
CA VAL A 290 15.83 2.77 -17.23
C VAL A 290 15.05 4.00 -16.78
N SER A 291 13.78 4.06 -17.16
CA SER A 291 12.82 5.06 -16.68
C SER A 291 12.20 4.63 -15.35
N ASP A 292 11.69 3.41 -15.28
CA ASP A 292 11.18 2.79 -14.04
C ASP A 292 11.25 1.28 -14.15
N ALA A 293 11.31 0.60 -13.01
CA ALA A 293 11.31 -0.85 -12.91
C ALA A 293 10.54 -1.33 -11.69
N LYS A 294 9.95 -2.53 -11.80
CA LYS A 294 9.25 -3.21 -10.70
C LYS A 294 9.73 -4.65 -10.60
N ASP A 295 10.29 -4.99 -9.43
CA ASP A 295 10.64 -6.35 -9.05
C ASP A 295 9.55 -6.94 -8.16
N PHE A 296 9.19 -8.19 -8.40
CA PHE A 296 8.19 -8.90 -7.62
C PHE A 296 8.39 -10.42 -7.69
N LYS A 297 7.56 -11.17 -6.96
CA LYS A 297 7.60 -12.63 -6.94
C LYS A 297 6.31 -13.19 -7.54
N VAL A 298 6.43 -14.28 -8.32
CA VAL A 298 5.32 -14.95 -8.97
C VAL A 298 5.30 -16.43 -8.57
N GLY A 299 4.14 -16.90 -8.12
CA GLY A 299 3.88 -18.33 -7.92
C GLY A 299 3.08 -18.89 -9.10
N ILE A 300 3.58 -19.95 -9.73
CA ILE A 300 2.85 -20.63 -10.81
C ILE A 300 1.85 -21.59 -10.17
N ARG A 301 0.58 -21.27 -10.35
CA ARG A 301 -0.56 -22.06 -9.83
C ARG A 301 -1.80 -21.79 -10.65
N GLN A 302 -2.74 -22.67 -10.55
CA GLN A 302 -4.12 -22.40 -11.00
C GLN A 302 -5.06 -22.67 -9.83
N MET A 303 -5.93 -21.71 -9.58
CA MET A 303 -7.00 -21.86 -8.61
C MET A 303 -8.33 -21.68 -9.33
N THR A 304 -9.21 -22.65 -9.17
CA THR A 304 -10.56 -22.63 -9.71
C THR A 304 -11.56 -22.84 -8.59
N PHE A 305 -12.78 -22.43 -8.82
CA PHE A 305 -13.90 -22.69 -7.91
C PHE A 305 -15.11 -23.19 -8.70
N ASN A 306 -15.90 -24.00 -8.04
CA ASN A 306 -17.20 -24.44 -8.53
C ASN A 306 -18.23 -24.34 -7.42
N GLU A 307 -19.44 -23.94 -7.76
CA GLU A 307 -20.59 -23.95 -6.86
C GLU A 307 -21.60 -24.97 -7.40
N ASP A 308 -21.88 -25.99 -6.61
CA ASP A 308 -22.91 -26.98 -6.88
C ASP A 308 -23.78 -27.19 -5.63
N ASN A 309 -25.08 -27.14 -5.79
CA ASN A 309 -26.05 -27.28 -4.69
C ASN A 309 -25.75 -26.38 -3.47
N HIS A 310 -25.35 -25.12 -3.69
CA HIS A 310 -24.92 -24.16 -2.66
C HIS A 310 -23.65 -24.57 -1.89
N ILE A 311 -22.88 -25.50 -2.44
CA ILE A 311 -21.57 -25.87 -1.90
C ILE A 311 -20.50 -25.26 -2.78
N LEU A 312 -19.70 -24.38 -2.19
CA LEU A 312 -18.52 -23.80 -2.85
C LEU A 312 -17.32 -24.74 -2.68
N SER A 313 -16.81 -25.24 -3.80
CA SER A 313 -15.59 -26.04 -3.85
C SER A 313 -14.46 -25.22 -4.45
N LEU A 314 -13.31 -25.18 -3.76
CA LEU A 314 -12.07 -24.56 -4.23
C LEU A 314 -11.09 -25.63 -4.65
N PHE A 315 -10.50 -25.47 -5.84
CA PHE A 315 -9.47 -26.35 -6.39
C PHE A 315 -8.17 -25.53 -6.57
N ILE A 316 -7.08 -26.09 -6.10
CA ILE A 316 -5.74 -25.46 -6.16
C ILE A 316 -4.80 -26.42 -6.86
#